data_9b09065de884144a0adcdd0b9db543b7
#
_entry.id   9b09065de884144a0adcdd0b9db543b7
#
_cell.length_a   1.000
_cell.length_b   1.000
_cell.length_c   1.000
_cell.angle_alpha   90.00
_cell.angle_beta   90.00
_cell.angle_gamma   90.00
#
_symmetry.space_group_name_H-M   'P 1'
#
loop_
_entity.id
_entity.type
_entity.pdbx_description
1 polymer ?
#
loop_
_entity_poly.entity_id
_entity_poly.type
_entity_poly.pdbx_seq_one_letter_code
_entity_poly.pdbx_strand_id
1 'polypeptide(L)'
;MISARASAYYTLLCFVLWLALSHPKYSAPSKMIKVKSQRELLELLELRSDEELLELAKAKRNTTARKDLTSVTTTVLVFTASWADQCYYTHPLWVKFANRFTTEKVKFVELNAGRFEKLCHAFRISTSNMANQLPTVLLLEDNVEYLRFPPIDITTGKAGRVVNYKERELMKYFELEGRCLATQDIGIEKKKAFR
;
A
#
# COMPACT_ATOMS: atom_id res chain seq x y z
N MET A 1 49.38 -10.21 15.10
CA MET A 1 49.23 -9.04 14.21
C MET A 1 48.66 -9.51 12.88
N ILE A 2 47.45 -9.14 12.53
CA ILE A 2 46.85 -9.45 11.23
C ILE A 2 47.60 -8.59 10.21
N SER A 3 48.13 -9.19 9.14
CA SER A 3 48.84 -8.43 8.12
C SER A 3 47.90 -7.46 7.43
N ALA A 4 48.31 -6.23 7.13
CA ALA A 4 47.53 -5.23 6.44
C ALA A 4 46.95 -5.74 5.11
N ARG A 5 47.67 -6.68 4.47
CA ARG A 5 47.18 -7.34 3.23
C ARG A 5 45.98 -8.24 3.48
N ALA A 6 45.97 -9.03 4.58
CA ALA A 6 44.83 -9.89 4.93
C ALA A 6 43.60 -9.09 5.27
N SER A 7 43.75 -7.95 5.97
CA SER A 7 42.66 -7.03 6.26
C SER A 7 42.06 -6.41 4.94
N ALA A 8 42.90 -6.01 4.00
CA ALA A 8 42.46 -5.46 2.72
C ALA A 8 41.69 -6.48 1.87
N TYR A 9 42.15 -7.75 1.83
CA TYR A 9 41.42 -8.82 1.15
C TYR A 9 40.08 -9.11 1.80
N TYR A 10 40.00 -9.12 3.13
CA TYR A 10 38.78 -9.35 3.85
C TYR A 10 37.73 -8.24 3.58
N THR A 11 38.13 -6.96 3.65
CA THR A 11 37.25 -5.84 3.35
C THR A 11 36.77 -5.84 1.91
N LEU A 12 37.64 -6.18 0.97
CA LEU A 12 37.29 -6.31 -0.45
C LEU A 12 36.30 -7.46 -0.67
N LEU A 13 36.53 -8.61 -0.03
CA LEU A 13 35.62 -9.75 -0.09
C LEU A 13 34.24 -9.40 0.48
N CYS A 14 34.18 -8.76 1.66
CA CYS A 14 32.93 -8.29 2.25
C CYS A 14 32.20 -7.30 1.33
N PHE A 15 32.92 -6.40 0.68
CA PHE A 15 32.34 -5.44 -0.25
C PHE A 15 31.77 -6.13 -1.51
N VAL A 16 32.51 -7.08 -2.07
CA VAL A 16 32.02 -7.88 -3.22
C VAL A 16 30.81 -8.71 -2.84
N LEU A 17 30.83 -9.36 -1.69
CA LEU A 17 29.69 -10.12 -1.17
C LEU A 17 28.47 -9.20 -0.93
N TRP A 18 28.68 -8.01 -0.39
CA TRP A 18 27.60 -7.02 -0.20
C TRP A 18 26.99 -6.55 -1.52
N LEU A 19 27.81 -6.34 -2.57
CA LEU A 19 27.34 -6.03 -3.92
C LEU A 19 26.62 -7.21 -4.58
N ALA A 20 27.10 -8.44 -4.36
CA ALA A 20 26.54 -9.65 -4.96
C ALA A 20 25.25 -10.11 -4.26
N LEU A 21 25.19 -9.96 -2.94
CA LEU A 21 24.02 -10.26 -2.11
C LEU A 21 23.03 -9.09 -2.16
N SER A 22 22.50 -8.80 -3.34
CA SER A 22 21.36 -7.89 -3.45
C SER A 22 20.21 -8.44 -2.59
N HIS A 23 19.52 -7.56 -1.88
CA HIS A 23 18.39 -7.95 -1.02
C HIS A 23 17.42 -8.84 -1.81
N PRO A 24 17.11 -10.06 -1.32
CA PRO A 24 16.24 -10.98 -2.03
C PRO A 24 14.85 -10.35 -2.19
N LYS A 25 14.47 -10.04 -3.42
CA LYS A 25 13.13 -9.52 -3.70
C LYS A 25 12.10 -10.61 -3.44
N TYR A 26 11.06 -10.31 -2.69
CA TYR A 26 9.96 -11.23 -2.50
C TYR A 26 9.27 -11.49 -3.85
N SER A 27 9.34 -12.73 -4.33
CA SER A 27 8.92 -13.14 -5.68
C SER A 27 7.69 -14.05 -5.68
N ALA A 28 6.94 -14.13 -4.58
CA ALA A 28 5.74 -14.97 -4.57
C ALA A 28 4.65 -14.41 -5.50
N PRO A 29 3.79 -15.28 -6.06
CA PRO A 29 2.66 -14.85 -6.87
C PRO A 29 1.76 -13.93 -6.06
N SER A 30 1.40 -12.79 -6.64
CA SER A 30 0.64 -11.75 -5.97
C SER A 30 -0.59 -11.36 -6.79
N LYS A 31 -1.74 -11.27 -6.11
CA LYS A 31 -2.95 -10.66 -6.66
C LYS A 31 -2.93 -9.13 -6.58
N MET A 32 -1.86 -8.56 -6.02
CA MET A 32 -1.68 -7.12 -5.93
C MET A 32 -1.38 -6.53 -7.31
N ILE A 33 -2.14 -5.54 -7.73
CA ILE A 33 -2.01 -4.88 -9.02
C ILE A 33 -0.89 -3.85 -8.92
N LYS A 34 0.18 -4.01 -9.69
CA LYS A 34 1.29 -3.05 -9.75
C LYS A 34 1.05 -2.05 -10.85
N VAL A 35 0.69 -0.85 -10.50
CA VAL A 35 0.42 0.23 -11.44
C VAL A 35 1.73 0.92 -11.83
N LYS A 36 1.97 0.99 -13.13
CA LYS A 36 3.17 1.61 -13.71
C LYS A 36 2.89 2.96 -14.36
N SER A 37 1.66 3.21 -14.76
CA SER A 37 1.24 4.40 -15.48
C SER A 37 0.05 5.07 -14.79
N GLN A 38 -0.03 6.40 -14.91
CA GLN A 38 -1.16 7.16 -14.39
C GLN A 38 -2.47 6.79 -15.09
N ARG A 39 -2.42 6.47 -16.39
CA ARG A 39 -3.60 5.99 -17.13
C ARG A 39 -4.14 4.68 -16.57
N GLU A 40 -3.26 3.74 -16.26
CA GLU A 40 -3.63 2.45 -15.65
C GLU A 40 -4.31 2.64 -14.29
N LEU A 41 -3.86 3.64 -13.51
CA LEU A 41 -4.50 3.99 -12.24
C LEU A 41 -5.89 4.59 -12.44
N LEU A 42 -6.06 5.48 -13.42
CA LEU A 42 -7.35 6.08 -13.74
C LEU A 42 -8.37 5.03 -14.20
N GLU A 43 -7.98 4.13 -15.08
CA GLU A 43 -8.82 3.02 -15.53
C GLU A 43 -9.24 2.12 -14.36
N LEU A 44 -8.30 1.83 -13.44
CA LEU A 44 -8.56 0.98 -12.28
C LEU A 44 -9.52 1.61 -11.29
N LEU A 45 -9.45 2.93 -11.12
CA LEU A 45 -10.34 3.72 -10.27
C LEU A 45 -11.60 4.21 -11.01
N GLU A 46 -11.75 3.88 -12.30
CA GLU A 46 -12.86 4.30 -13.15
C GLU A 46 -13.01 5.84 -13.23
N LEU A 47 -11.87 6.56 -13.18
CA LEU A 47 -11.79 8.02 -13.26
C LEU A 47 -11.52 8.48 -14.68
N ARG A 48 -12.05 9.66 -15.03
CA ARG A 48 -11.95 10.22 -16.39
C ARG A 48 -10.72 11.08 -16.59
N SER A 49 -10.26 11.76 -15.54
CA SER A 49 -9.18 12.72 -15.64
C SER A 49 -8.22 12.70 -14.44
N ASP A 50 -7.01 13.22 -14.68
CA ASP A 50 -6.01 13.42 -13.63
C ASP A 50 -6.48 14.45 -12.58
N GLU A 51 -7.32 15.40 -12.98
CA GLU A 51 -7.88 16.42 -12.10
C GLU A 51 -8.82 15.79 -11.08
N GLU A 52 -9.68 14.86 -11.51
CA GLU A 52 -10.57 14.10 -10.63
C GLU A 52 -9.75 13.31 -9.59
N LEU A 53 -8.65 12.69 -10.02
CA LEU A 53 -7.75 11.95 -9.12
C LEU A 53 -7.11 12.86 -8.06
N LEU A 54 -6.71 14.06 -8.45
CA LEU A 54 -6.13 15.05 -7.52
C LEU A 54 -7.20 15.65 -6.59
N GLU A 55 -8.41 15.83 -7.06
CA GLU A 55 -9.54 16.30 -6.24
C GLU A 55 -9.93 15.25 -5.19
N LEU A 56 -9.98 13.97 -5.58
CA LEU A 56 -10.18 12.87 -4.65
C LEU A 56 -9.12 12.85 -3.54
N ALA A 57 -7.87 13.06 -3.91
CA ALA A 57 -6.77 13.13 -2.95
C ALA A 57 -6.89 14.33 -1.99
N LYS A 58 -7.52 15.42 -2.42
CA LYS A 58 -7.78 16.62 -1.62
C LYS A 58 -9.08 16.55 -0.84
N ALA A 59 -10.02 15.71 -1.25
CA ALA A 59 -11.30 15.56 -0.59
C ALA A 59 -11.10 15.19 0.88
N LYS A 60 -11.76 15.93 1.75
CA LYS A 60 -11.70 15.65 3.18
C LYS A 60 -12.37 14.31 3.44
N ARG A 61 -11.71 13.50 4.23
CA ARG A 61 -12.23 12.27 4.82
C ARG A 61 -13.62 12.52 5.43
N ASN A 62 -14.66 12.04 4.78
CA ASN A 62 -16.01 12.08 5.35
C ASN A 62 -16.19 10.88 6.28
N THR A 63 -15.92 11.09 7.57
CA THR A 63 -16.01 10.07 8.63
C THR A 63 -17.46 9.75 9.03
N THR A 64 -18.47 10.35 8.39
CA THR A 64 -19.79 10.51 9.00
C THR A 64 -20.85 9.50 8.58
N ALA A 65 -20.62 8.64 7.61
CA ALA A 65 -21.63 7.63 7.27
C ALA A 65 -20.93 6.29 7.02
N ARG A 66 -21.10 5.37 7.94
CA ARG A 66 -20.78 3.96 7.71
C ARG A 66 -21.73 3.45 6.63
N LYS A 67 -21.29 3.47 5.38
CA LYS A 67 -22.01 2.85 4.28
C LYS A 67 -22.05 1.34 4.48
N ASP A 68 -23.09 0.70 3.98
CA ASP A 68 -23.17 -0.75 3.99
C ASP A 68 -22.00 -1.34 3.21
N LEU A 69 -21.14 -2.10 3.87
CA LEU A 69 -19.94 -2.73 3.32
C LEU A 69 -20.22 -3.57 2.06
N THR A 70 -21.48 -3.98 1.89
CA THR A 70 -21.92 -4.80 0.76
C THR A 70 -22.02 -4.05 -0.55
N SER A 71 -22.28 -2.73 -0.54
CA SER A 71 -22.49 -1.91 -1.74
C SER A 71 -21.22 -1.18 -2.20
N VAL A 72 -20.21 -1.07 -1.35
CA VAL A 72 -19.03 -0.22 -1.56
C VAL A 72 -17.89 -0.96 -2.27
N THR A 73 -17.26 -0.30 -3.24
CA THR A 73 -15.99 -0.76 -3.82
C THR A 73 -14.83 -0.28 -2.95
N THR A 74 -14.04 -1.23 -2.46
CA THR A 74 -12.90 -0.95 -1.60
C THR A 74 -11.60 -1.08 -2.40
N THR A 75 -10.79 -0.03 -2.44
CA THR A 75 -9.47 -0.06 -3.05
C THR A 75 -8.40 0.25 -2.00
N VAL A 76 -7.46 -0.66 -1.81
CA VAL A 76 -6.32 -0.48 -0.91
C VAL A 76 -5.11 -0.05 -1.72
N LEU A 77 -4.72 1.22 -1.61
CA LEU A 77 -3.54 1.78 -2.27
C LEU A 77 -2.34 1.66 -1.34
N VAL A 78 -1.30 0.96 -1.77
CA VAL A 78 -0.05 0.80 -1.04
C VAL A 78 1.04 1.62 -1.73
N PHE A 79 1.43 2.73 -1.12
CA PHE A 79 2.52 3.57 -1.61
C PHE A 79 3.85 3.02 -1.11
N THR A 80 4.70 2.61 -2.04
CA THR A 80 6.01 2.04 -1.76
C THR A 80 7.11 2.85 -2.42
N ALA A 81 8.32 2.76 -1.88
CA ALA A 81 9.51 3.35 -2.48
C ALA A 81 10.70 2.40 -2.36
N SER A 82 11.55 2.39 -3.39
CA SER A 82 12.74 1.54 -3.41
C SER A 82 13.83 1.98 -2.45
N TRP A 83 13.81 3.23 -2.01
CA TRP A 83 14.77 3.80 -1.05
C TRP A 83 14.32 3.66 0.41
N ALA A 84 13.09 3.25 0.68
CA ALA A 84 12.57 3.10 2.03
C ALA A 84 12.63 1.63 2.45
N ASP A 85 13.56 1.29 3.35
CA ASP A 85 13.77 -0.08 3.82
C ASP A 85 12.50 -0.71 4.40
N GLN A 86 11.67 0.07 5.07
CA GLN A 86 10.40 -0.39 5.63
C GLN A 86 9.44 -0.92 4.56
N CYS A 87 9.44 -0.33 3.35
CA CYS A 87 8.65 -0.83 2.24
C CYS A 87 9.05 -2.24 1.85
N TYR A 88 10.34 -2.50 1.88
CA TYR A 88 10.90 -3.81 1.57
C TYR A 88 10.47 -4.88 2.59
N TYR A 89 10.61 -4.58 3.89
CA TYR A 89 10.26 -5.53 4.95
C TYR A 89 8.75 -5.78 5.06
N THR A 90 7.92 -4.80 4.71
CA THR A 90 6.47 -4.91 4.81
C THR A 90 5.80 -5.43 3.54
N HIS A 91 6.49 -5.41 2.39
CA HIS A 91 5.96 -5.89 1.12
C HIS A 91 5.37 -7.31 1.17
N PRO A 92 6.02 -8.33 1.82
CA PRO A 92 5.45 -9.67 1.94
C PRO A 92 4.10 -9.69 2.65
N LEU A 93 3.91 -8.80 3.64
CA LEU A 93 2.66 -8.68 4.38
C LEU A 93 1.52 -8.18 3.48
N TRP A 94 1.77 -7.16 2.67
CA TRP A 94 0.78 -6.63 1.74
C TRP A 94 0.43 -7.61 0.63
N VAL A 95 1.41 -8.36 0.13
CA VAL A 95 1.17 -9.47 -0.81
C VAL A 95 0.29 -10.55 -0.17
N LYS A 96 0.54 -10.92 1.08
CA LYS A 96 -0.27 -11.88 1.82
C LYS A 96 -1.71 -11.39 1.97
N PHE A 97 -1.91 -10.12 2.30
CA PHE A 97 -3.25 -9.51 2.38
C PHE A 97 -3.94 -9.49 1.02
N ALA A 98 -3.24 -9.08 -0.03
CA ALA A 98 -3.79 -9.10 -1.38
C ALA A 98 -4.22 -10.50 -1.80
N ASN A 99 -3.40 -11.52 -1.55
CA ASN A 99 -3.74 -12.89 -1.92
C ASN A 99 -4.96 -13.44 -1.14
N ARG A 100 -5.11 -13.02 0.12
CA ARG A 100 -6.18 -13.49 1.01
C ARG A 100 -7.50 -12.74 0.82
N PHE A 101 -7.44 -11.42 0.67
CA PHE A 101 -8.61 -10.55 0.75
C PHE A 101 -9.04 -9.92 -0.58
N THR A 102 -8.34 -10.17 -1.69
CA THR A 102 -8.78 -9.67 -3.00
C THR A 102 -10.05 -10.38 -3.44
N THR A 103 -11.09 -9.58 -3.74
CA THR A 103 -12.38 -10.02 -4.28
C THR A 103 -12.75 -9.12 -5.47
N GLU A 104 -13.93 -9.30 -6.06
CA GLU A 104 -14.41 -8.42 -7.14
C GLU A 104 -14.51 -6.94 -6.70
N LYS A 105 -14.86 -6.71 -5.42
CA LYS A 105 -15.04 -5.36 -4.86
C LYS A 105 -13.85 -4.88 -4.01
N VAL A 106 -12.95 -5.77 -3.61
CA VAL A 106 -11.76 -5.41 -2.82
C VAL A 106 -10.52 -5.59 -3.69
N LYS A 107 -9.89 -4.48 -4.06
CA LYS A 107 -8.70 -4.45 -4.91
C LYS A 107 -7.49 -3.95 -4.11
N PHE A 108 -6.33 -4.57 -4.32
CA PHE A 108 -5.05 -4.12 -3.74
C PHE A 108 -4.16 -3.61 -4.86
N VAL A 109 -3.66 -2.39 -4.69
CA VAL A 109 -2.90 -1.66 -5.71
C VAL A 109 -1.59 -1.16 -5.13
N GLU A 110 -0.48 -1.49 -5.76
CA GLU A 110 0.84 -1.00 -5.41
C GLU A 110 1.24 0.16 -6.31
N LEU A 111 1.61 1.28 -5.68
CA LEU A 111 2.06 2.50 -6.33
C LEU A 111 3.48 2.84 -5.91
N ASN A 112 4.34 3.12 -6.87
CA ASN A 112 5.69 3.61 -6.58
C ASN A 112 5.66 5.11 -6.33
N ALA A 113 5.98 5.53 -5.11
CA ALA A 113 5.94 6.93 -4.69
C ALA A 113 6.83 7.84 -5.56
N GLY A 114 7.96 7.35 -6.06
CA GLY A 114 8.83 8.12 -6.94
C GLY A 114 8.26 8.36 -8.35
N ARG A 115 7.33 7.52 -8.80
CA ARG A 115 6.63 7.72 -10.09
C ARG A 115 5.39 8.59 -9.95
N PHE A 116 4.73 8.52 -8.81
CA PHE A 116 3.47 9.19 -8.52
C PHE A 116 3.66 10.33 -7.51
N GLU A 117 4.73 11.10 -7.66
CA GLU A 117 5.09 12.18 -6.72
C GLU A 117 3.97 13.22 -6.55
N LYS A 118 3.36 13.66 -7.65
CA LYS A 118 2.22 14.59 -7.61
C LYS A 118 1.05 14.05 -6.80
N LEU A 119 0.76 12.76 -6.97
CA LEU A 119 -0.30 12.08 -6.25
C LEU A 119 0.06 11.92 -4.76
N CYS A 120 1.31 11.54 -4.46
CA CYS A 120 1.79 11.49 -3.08
C CYS A 120 1.63 12.84 -2.40
N HIS A 121 1.99 13.93 -3.07
CA HIS A 121 1.84 15.28 -2.55
C HIS A 121 0.37 15.65 -2.31
N ALA A 122 -0.53 15.29 -3.22
CA ALA A 122 -1.97 15.51 -3.08
C ALA A 122 -2.54 14.76 -1.87
N PHE A 123 -2.10 13.52 -1.64
CA PHE A 123 -2.45 12.74 -0.44
C PHE A 123 -1.64 13.11 0.80
N ARG A 124 -0.81 14.16 0.75
CA ARG A 124 0.05 14.60 1.86
C ARG A 124 1.01 13.51 2.35
N ILE A 125 1.51 12.70 1.42
CA ILE A 125 2.52 11.69 1.67
C ILE A 125 3.88 12.29 1.33
N SER A 126 4.78 12.39 2.30
CA SER A 126 6.13 12.83 2.05
C SER A 126 6.95 11.72 1.40
N THR A 127 7.55 12.03 0.27
CA THR A 127 8.47 11.14 -0.45
C THR A 127 9.93 11.30 -0.01
N SER A 128 10.19 12.17 0.97
CA SER A 128 11.53 12.38 1.49
C SER A 128 12.04 11.17 2.28
N ASN A 129 13.31 10.82 2.09
CA ASN A 129 13.98 9.76 2.84
C ASN A 129 13.99 9.98 4.36
N MET A 130 13.91 11.25 4.78
CA MET A 130 13.89 11.64 6.19
C MET A 130 12.50 11.50 6.85
N ALA A 131 11.45 11.41 6.06
CA ALA A 131 10.08 11.53 6.59
C ALA A 131 9.58 10.25 7.27
N ASN A 132 10.18 9.08 7.02
CA ASN A 132 9.77 7.77 7.54
C ASN A 132 8.26 7.49 7.45
N GLN A 133 7.61 8.01 6.39
CA GLN A 133 6.17 7.84 6.18
C GLN A 133 5.84 6.63 5.29
N LEU A 134 6.81 6.17 4.50
CA LEU A 134 6.61 5.04 3.60
C LEU A 134 6.97 3.72 4.30
N PRO A 135 6.18 2.66 4.06
CA PRO A 135 5.02 2.62 3.20
C PRO A 135 3.80 3.30 3.81
N THR A 136 3.07 4.05 3.00
CA THR A 136 1.76 4.58 3.36
C THR A 136 0.68 3.76 2.67
N VAL A 137 -0.35 3.40 3.41
CA VAL A 137 -1.48 2.63 2.90
C VAL A 137 -2.75 3.42 3.08
N LEU A 138 -3.47 3.59 2.00
CA LEU A 138 -4.78 4.24 1.97
C LEU A 138 -5.84 3.20 1.65
N LEU A 139 -6.91 3.21 2.39
CA LEU A 139 -8.12 2.49 2.04
C LEU A 139 -9.12 3.49 1.50
N LEU A 140 -9.49 3.31 0.24
CA LEU A 140 -10.51 4.08 -0.43
C LEU A 140 -11.82 3.30 -0.46
N GLU A 141 -12.92 3.99 -0.18
CA GLU A 141 -14.29 3.50 -0.39
C GLU A 141 -14.95 4.36 -1.46
N ASP A 142 -15.37 3.74 -2.57
CA ASP A 142 -15.90 4.45 -3.74
C ASP A 142 -14.99 5.63 -4.14
N ASN A 143 -13.68 5.38 -4.16
CA ASN A 143 -12.62 6.36 -4.45
C ASN A 143 -12.43 7.47 -3.41
N VAL A 144 -13.11 7.46 -2.27
CA VAL A 144 -12.90 8.44 -1.19
C VAL A 144 -12.03 7.83 -0.09
N GLU A 145 -11.04 8.58 0.41
CA GLU A 145 -10.19 8.12 1.50
C GLU A 145 -11.02 7.88 2.77
N TYR A 146 -11.07 6.62 3.20
CA TYR A 146 -11.74 6.20 4.43
C TYR A 146 -10.77 5.99 5.58
N LEU A 147 -9.70 5.22 5.36
CA LEU A 147 -8.67 4.93 6.35
C LEU A 147 -7.28 5.15 5.77
N ARG A 148 -6.35 5.50 6.65
CA ARG A 148 -4.95 5.71 6.29
C ARG A 148 -4.04 5.11 7.36
N PHE A 149 -2.98 4.49 6.92
CA PHE A 149 -1.92 4.03 7.80
C PHE A 149 -0.53 4.40 7.21
N PRO A 150 0.33 5.10 7.94
CA PRO A 150 0.14 5.66 9.27
C PRO A 150 -0.92 6.77 9.31
N PRO A 151 -1.66 6.92 10.43
CA PRO A 151 -2.64 7.99 10.58
C PRO A 151 -1.93 9.34 10.58
N ILE A 152 -2.60 10.37 10.03
CA ILE A 152 -2.12 11.75 10.13
C ILE A 152 -2.58 12.31 11.47
N ASP A 153 -1.65 12.89 12.20
CA ASP A 153 -1.95 13.67 13.39
C ASP A 153 -2.68 14.95 12.96
N ILE A 154 -3.90 15.12 13.47
CA ILE A 154 -4.79 16.22 13.11
C ILE A 154 -4.20 17.57 13.56
N THR A 155 -3.42 17.59 14.63
CA THR A 155 -2.84 18.81 15.21
C THR A 155 -1.62 19.29 14.46
N THR A 156 -0.74 18.38 14.04
CA THR A 156 0.52 18.70 13.37
C THR A 156 0.44 18.58 11.86
N GLY A 157 -0.59 17.93 11.32
CA GLY A 157 -0.71 17.62 9.90
C GLY A 157 0.35 16.63 9.39
N LYS A 158 1.19 16.10 10.29
CA LYS A 158 2.23 15.13 9.95
C LYS A 158 1.72 13.71 10.14
N ALA A 159 2.17 12.81 9.27
CA ALA A 159 1.89 11.38 9.50
C ALA A 159 2.58 10.90 10.76
N GLY A 160 1.84 10.15 11.57
CA GLY A 160 2.39 9.49 12.74
C GLY A 160 3.54 8.56 12.35
N ARG A 161 4.55 8.46 13.22
CA ARG A 161 5.66 7.53 13.00
C ARG A 161 5.17 6.12 13.29
N VAL A 162 5.19 5.25 12.30
CA VAL A 162 4.84 3.86 12.53
C VAL A 162 6.05 3.07 12.94
N VAL A 163 5.99 2.52 14.12
CA VAL A 163 7.07 1.69 14.69
C VAL A 163 6.81 0.19 14.46
N ASN A 164 5.58 -0.22 14.18
CA ASN A 164 5.27 -1.64 14.14
C ASN A 164 4.12 -1.99 13.17
N TYR A 165 4.42 -2.87 12.20
CA TYR A 165 3.46 -3.41 11.24
C TYR A 165 3.01 -4.82 11.66
N LYS A 166 2.25 -4.93 12.75
CA LYS A 166 1.71 -6.22 13.17
C LYS A 166 0.53 -6.63 12.28
N GLU A 167 0.63 -7.81 11.70
CA GLU A 167 -0.39 -8.36 10.78
C GLU A 167 -1.80 -8.28 11.34
N ARG A 168 -2.00 -8.75 12.57
CA ARG A 168 -3.33 -8.77 13.21
C ARG A 168 -3.90 -7.38 13.47
N GLU A 169 -3.06 -6.43 13.83
CA GLU A 169 -3.47 -5.06 14.11
C GLU A 169 -3.90 -4.35 12.82
N LEU A 170 -3.13 -4.53 11.73
CA LEU A 170 -3.48 -3.97 10.43
C LEU A 170 -4.74 -4.59 9.84
N MET A 171 -4.92 -5.90 9.98
CA MET A 171 -6.15 -6.59 9.56
C MET A 171 -7.40 -6.00 10.22
N LYS A 172 -7.32 -5.78 11.55
CA LYS A 172 -8.41 -5.16 12.33
C LYS A 172 -8.60 -3.69 11.97
N TYR A 173 -7.49 -2.95 11.81
CA TYR A 173 -7.52 -1.53 11.50
C TYR A 173 -8.23 -1.23 10.18
N PHE A 174 -7.94 -2.03 9.14
CA PHE A 174 -8.57 -1.90 7.82
C PHE A 174 -9.87 -2.69 7.68
N GLU A 175 -10.32 -3.39 8.71
CA GLU A 175 -11.55 -4.23 8.70
C GLU A 175 -11.58 -5.23 7.52
N LEU A 176 -10.42 -5.76 7.12
CA LEU A 176 -10.28 -6.55 5.87
C LEU A 176 -11.14 -7.81 5.86
N GLU A 177 -11.29 -8.48 7.00
CA GLU A 177 -12.11 -9.70 7.11
C GLU A 177 -13.60 -9.39 6.88
N GLY A 178 -14.13 -8.35 7.51
CA GLY A 178 -15.52 -7.94 7.34
C GLY A 178 -15.83 -7.53 5.90
N ARG A 179 -14.92 -6.80 5.25
CA ARG A 179 -15.05 -6.38 3.85
C ARG A 179 -15.04 -7.55 2.88
N CYS A 180 -14.17 -8.52 3.12
CA CYS A 180 -14.08 -9.73 2.30
C CYS A 180 -15.36 -10.58 2.44
N LEU A 181 -15.85 -10.81 3.67
CA LEU A 181 -17.06 -11.57 3.93
C LEU A 181 -18.30 -10.93 3.31
N ALA A 182 -18.49 -9.61 3.50
CA ALA A 182 -19.59 -8.88 2.90
C ALA A 182 -19.66 -9.01 1.37
N THR A 183 -18.49 -9.15 0.72
CA THR A 183 -18.43 -9.35 -0.73
C THR A 183 -18.73 -10.78 -1.15
N GLN A 184 -18.35 -11.75 -0.34
CA GLN A 184 -18.60 -13.18 -0.64
C GLN A 184 -20.07 -13.53 -0.53
N ASP A 185 -20.80 -12.98 0.44
CA ASP A 185 -22.23 -13.20 0.64
C ASP A 185 -23.06 -12.79 -0.59
N ILE A 186 -22.71 -11.64 -1.21
CA ILE A 186 -23.35 -11.20 -2.45
C ILE A 186 -23.11 -12.19 -3.60
N GLY A 187 -21.91 -12.78 -3.69
CA GLY A 187 -21.58 -13.78 -4.71
C GLY A 187 -22.42 -15.07 -4.59
N ILE A 188 -22.78 -15.43 -3.36
CA ILE A 188 -23.61 -16.60 -3.08
C ILE A 188 -25.08 -16.30 -3.40
N GLU A 189 -25.60 -15.13 -3.05
CA GLU A 189 -26.97 -14.72 -3.37
C GLU A 189 -27.20 -14.59 -4.87
N LYS A 190 -26.27 -13.96 -5.62
CA LYS A 190 -26.35 -13.92 -7.09
C LYS A 190 -26.37 -15.31 -7.72
N LYS A 191 -25.60 -16.25 -7.25
CA LYS A 191 -25.62 -17.64 -7.76
C LYS A 191 -26.92 -18.39 -7.43
N LYS A 192 -27.61 -18.06 -6.32
CA LYS A 192 -28.92 -18.63 -5.97
C LYS A 192 -30.06 -18.02 -6.81
N ALA A 193 -29.96 -16.75 -7.18
CA ALA A 193 -30.98 -16.08 -8.01
C ALA A 193 -30.93 -16.50 -9.49
N PHE A 194 -29.86 -17.13 -9.95
CA PHE A 194 -29.67 -17.62 -11.33
C PHE A 194 -29.92 -19.13 -11.49
N ARG A 195 -30.42 -19.81 -10.47
CA ARG A 195 -30.88 -21.20 -10.53
C ARG A 195 -32.40 -21.28 -10.35
#